data_3fb392d090911709f5041c1d6dbe5fa1
#
_entry.id   3fb392d090911709f5041c1d6dbe5fa1
#
_cell.length_a   1.000
_cell.length_b   1.000
_cell.length_c   1.000
_cell.angle_alpha   90.00
_cell.angle_beta   90.00
_cell.angle_gamma   90.00
#
_symmetry.space_group_name_H-M   'P 1'
#
loop_
_entity.id
_entity.type
_entity.pdbx_description
1 polymer ?
#
loop_
_entity_poly.entity_id
_entity_poly.type
_entity_poly.pdbx_seq_one_letter_code
_entity_poly.pdbx_strand_id
1 'polypeptide(L)'
;RRERSPRRWPVAALVAVSIVPAAATQNRGMFVGLGVVALWVGLQRTRSGRLPQVLAGAGVVVVAALVWFVSPMGQSLLSRVRASTSTGDRLVNYVETLSELRGSPLLGFGAPRPAAAPWLPSLGTQGQFWTVLFSHGVVGAVLFMGTFAAAVCYAWRCRDLVGAVLGGIALATLVESFYYGMTTGMMVSLVAVALLVRWREGGGASAPSPPVSTSDRRGSSLRRSSRSRWSS
;
A
#
# COMPACT_ATOMS: atom_id res chain seq x y z
N ARG A 1 -23.26 15.43 -18.63
CA ARG A 1 -23.55 13.97 -18.51
C ARG A 1 -22.22 13.29 -18.19
N ARG A 2 -22.02 12.82 -16.94
CA ARG A 2 -20.90 11.95 -16.58
C ARG A 2 -21.22 10.59 -17.19
N GLU A 3 -20.53 10.20 -18.22
CA GLU A 3 -20.53 8.83 -18.72
C GLU A 3 -20.13 7.92 -17.57
N ARG A 4 -21.09 7.13 -17.09
CA ARG A 4 -20.85 6.08 -16.11
C ARG A 4 -20.01 5.01 -16.82
N SER A 5 -18.68 5.03 -16.58
CA SER A 5 -17.78 4.03 -17.12
C SER A 5 -18.31 2.62 -16.77
N PRO A 6 -18.67 1.78 -17.74
CA PRO A 6 -19.24 0.45 -17.50
C PRO A 6 -18.28 -0.50 -16.76
N ARG A 7 -16.98 -0.13 -16.66
CA ARG A 7 -15.93 -0.93 -15.98
C ARG A 7 -15.94 -0.85 -14.45
N ARG A 8 -16.74 0.01 -13.82
CA ARG A 8 -16.73 0.16 -12.36
C ARG A 8 -17.45 -0.97 -11.64
N TRP A 9 -18.50 -1.54 -12.23
CA TRP A 9 -19.28 -2.61 -11.64
C TRP A 9 -18.51 -3.93 -11.45
N PRO A 10 -17.79 -4.46 -12.43
CA PRO A 10 -17.04 -5.71 -12.22
C PRO A 10 -15.93 -5.55 -11.19
N VAL A 11 -15.26 -4.39 -11.12
CA VAL A 11 -14.27 -4.12 -10.08
C VAL A 11 -14.90 -4.07 -8.70
N ALA A 12 -16.04 -3.39 -8.54
CA ALA A 12 -16.77 -3.35 -7.27
C ALA A 12 -17.25 -4.74 -6.84
N ALA A 13 -17.77 -5.53 -7.79
CA ALA A 13 -18.17 -6.91 -7.53
C ALA A 13 -16.98 -7.79 -7.11
N LEU A 14 -15.84 -7.68 -7.79
CA LEU A 14 -14.63 -8.41 -7.43
C LEU A 14 -14.14 -8.05 -6.02
N VAL A 15 -14.14 -6.77 -5.67
CA VAL A 15 -13.77 -6.31 -4.32
C VAL A 15 -14.75 -6.86 -3.29
N ALA A 16 -16.06 -6.79 -3.55
CA ALA A 16 -17.08 -7.31 -2.64
C ALA A 16 -16.94 -8.82 -2.41
N VAL A 17 -16.73 -9.59 -3.47
CA VAL A 17 -16.52 -11.05 -3.38
C VAL A 17 -15.24 -11.39 -2.63
N SER A 18 -14.17 -10.56 -2.75
CA SER A 18 -12.90 -10.77 -2.05
C SER A 18 -12.99 -10.49 -0.54
N ILE A 19 -13.96 -9.68 -0.09
CA ILE A 19 -14.15 -9.39 1.34
C ILE A 19 -14.57 -10.65 2.11
N VAL A 20 -15.40 -11.51 1.54
CA VAL A 20 -15.93 -12.72 2.21
C VAL A 20 -14.81 -13.68 2.62
N PRO A 21 -13.95 -14.19 1.71
CA PRO A 21 -12.85 -15.07 2.10
C PRO A 21 -11.83 -14.35 2.99
N ALA A 22 -11.60 -13.06 2.76
CA ALA A 22 -10.71 -12.26 3.59
C ALA A 22 -11.20 -12.19 5.05
N ALA A 23 -12.49 -11.96 5.27
CA ALA A 23 -13.09 -11.98 6.60
C ALA A 23 -13.10 -13.39 7.21
N ALA A 24 -13.35 -14.42 6.39
CA ALA A 24 -13.41 -15.81 6.83
C ALA A 24 -12.04 -16.37 7.32
N THR A 25 -10.93 -15.91 6.74
CA THR A 25 -9.58 -16.33 7.16
C THR A 25 -9.22 -15.83 8.55
N GLN A 26 -9.91 -14.82 9.08
CA GLN A 26 -9.63 -14.18 10.37
C GLN A 26 -8.14 -13.82 10.56
N ASN A 27 -7.45 -13.52 9.47
CA ASN A 27 -6.04 -13.18 9.50
C ASN A 27 -5.84 -11.78 10.09
N ARG A 28 -5.28 -11.71 11.28
CA ARG A 28 -5.03 -10.44 12.00
C ARG A 28 -4.17 -9.48 11.19
N GLY A 29 -3.15 -10.00 10.45
CA GLY A 29 -2.28 -9.19 9.62
C GLY A 29 -3.02 -8.47 8.52
N MET A 30 -3.94 -9.14 7.86
CA MET A 30 -4.76 -8.52 6.82
C MET A 30 -5.54 -7.30 7.35
N PHE A 31 -6.11 -7.40 8.56
CA PHE A 31 -6.83 -6.26 9.16
C PHE A 31 -5.89 -5.11 9.51
N VAL A 32 -4.68 -5.42 10.00
CA VAL A 32 -3.64 -4.40 10.24
C VAL A 32 -3.23 -3.72 8.93
N GLY A 33 -2.93 -4.50 7.89
CA GLY A 33 -2.57 -3.96 6.57
C GLY A 33 -3.65 -3.10 5.96
N LEU A 34 -4.90 -3.57 5.97
CA LEU A 34 -6.04 -2.77 5.51
C LEU A 34 -6.20 -1.47 6.30
N GLY A 35 -6.02 -1.52 7.63
CA GLY A 35 -6.04 -0.35 8.50
C GLY A 35 -4.95 0.66 8.14
N VAL A 36 -3.73 0.18 7.91
CA VAL A 36 -2.59 1.02 7.50
C VAL A 36 -2.85 1.67 6.14
N VAL A 37 -3.33 0.90 5.14
CA VAL A 37 -3.67 1.45 3.82
C VAL A 37 -4.80 2.48 3.92
N ALA A 38 -5.86 2.17 4.68
CA ALA A 38 -7.00 3.08 4.86
C ALA A 38 -6.57 4.40 5.53
N LEU A 39 -5.76 4.31 6.60
CA LEU A 39 -5.22 5.48 7.30
C LEU A 39 -4.33 6.34 6.37
N TRP A 40 -3.44 5.69 5.63
CA TRP A 40 -2.58 6.38 4.67
C TRP A 40 -3.36 7.08 3.56
N VAL A 41 -4.31 6.37 2.92
CA VAL A 41 -5.17 6.95 1.87
C VAL A 41 -6.02 8.06 2.45
N GLY A 42 -6.57 7.89 3.65
CA GLY A 42 -7.30 8.92 4.38
C GLY A 42 -6.45 10.18 4.57
N LEU A 43 -5.22 10.04 5.08
CA LEU A 43 -4.29 11.15 5.27
C LEU A 43 -3.97 11.87 3.96
N GLN A 44 -3.72 11.13 2.88
CA GLN A 44 -3.47 11.72 1.56
C GLN A 44 -4.70 12.46 1.01
N ARG A 45 -5.91 11.97 1.28
CA ARG A 45 -7.17 12.60 0.86
C ARG A 45 -7.48 13.86 1.65
N THR A 46 -7.20 13.90 2.95
CA THR A 46 -7.34 15.13 3.76
C THR A 46 -6.41 16.22 3.25
N ARG A 47 -5.16 15.88 2.93
CA ARG A 47 -4.19 16.82 2.31
C ARG A 47 -4.64 17.34 0.95
N SER A 48 -5.50 16.60 0.25
CA SER A 48 -6.10 17.02 -1.03
C SER A 48 -7.43 17.78 -0.87
N GLY A 49 -7.77 18.23 0.33
CA GLY A 49 -9.01 18.98 0.63
C GLY A 49 -10.28 18.15 0.59
N ARG A 50 -10.20 16.82 0.66
CA ARG A 50 -11.35 15.90 0.58
C ARG A 50 -11.78 15.36 1.95
N LEU A 51 -11.63 16.16 3.00
CA LEU A 51 -11.99 15.80 4.36
C LEU A 51 -13.41 15.22 4.52
N PRO A 52 -14.49 15.78 3.92
CA PRO A 52 -15.82 15.19 4.08
C PRO A 52 -15.92 13.75 3.56
N GLN A 53 -15.22 13.44 2.46
CA GLN A 53 -15.21 12.09 1.91
C GLN A 53 -14.46 11.10 2.82
N VAL A 54 -13.39 11.57 3.48
CA VAL A 54 -12.63 10.77 4.45
C VAL A 54 -13.48 10.49 5.68
N LEU A 55 -14.16 11.49 6.22
CA LEU A 55 -15.05 11.33 7.38
C LEU A 55 -16.22 10.38 7.07
N ALA A 56 -16.84 10.52 5.90
CA ALA A 56 -17.90 9.59 5.46
C ALA A 56 -17.38 8.15 5.34
N GLY A 57 -16.22 7.96 4.70
CA GLY A 57 -15.59 6.64 4.58
C GLY A 57 -15.19 6.05 5.94
N ALA A 58 -14.64 6.85 6.84
CA ALA A 58 -14.30 6.44 8.20
C ALA A 58 -15.56 6.02 8.98
N GLY A 59 -16.65 6.77 8.86
CA GLY A 59 -17.93 6.42 9.46
C GLY A 59 -18.43 5.05 9.00
N VAL A 60 -18.39 4.77 7.70
CA VAL A 60 -18.76 3.46 7.15
C VAL A 60 -17.89 2.34 7.71
N VAL A 61 -16.57 2.55 7.78
CA VAL A 61 -15.62 1.56 8.33
C VAL A 61 -15.90 1.30 9.82
N VAL A 62 -16.16 2.35 10.60
CA VAL A 62 -16.50 2.21 12.03
C VAL A 62 -17.79 1.43 12.21
N VAL A 63 -18.87 1.76 11.47
CA VAL A 63 -20.13 1.01 11.54
C VAL A 63 -19.93 -0.45 11.15
N ALA A 64 -19.22 -0.72 10.04
CA ALA A 64 -18.94 -2.07 9.61
C ALA A 64 -18.10 -2.85 10.65
N ALA A 65 -17.11 -2.21 11.28
CA ALA A 65 -16.33 -2.80 12.36
C ALA A 65 -17.18 -3.12 13.58
N LEU A 66 -18.06 -2.21 14.01
CA LEU A 66 -18.96 -2.44 15.14
C LEU A 66 -19.90 -3.61 14.87
N VAL A 67 -20.54 -3.67 13.70
CA VAL A 67 -21.39 -4.79 13.29
C VAL A 67 -20.61 -6.11 13.28
N TRP A 68 -19.38 -6.08 12.76
CA TRP A 68 -18.54 -7.26 12.72
C TRP A 68 -18.12 -7.73 14.12
N PHE A 69 -17.73 -6.81 15.03
CA PHE A 69 -17.34 -7.15 16.40
C PHE A 69 -18.49 -7.75 17.23
N VAL A 70 -19.74 -7.36 16.95
CA VAL A 70 -20.91 -7.96 17.59
C VAL A 70 -21.27 -9.32 16.99
N SER A 71 -20.81 -9.63 15.79
CA SER A 71 -21.07 -10.90 15.12
C SER A 71 -20.36 -12.07 15.81
N PRO A 72 -20.87 -13.32 15.66
CA PRO A 72 -20.22 -14.53 16.19
C PRO A 72 -18.75 -14.68 15.69
N MET A 73 -18.47 -14.25 14.47
CA MET A 73 -17.11 -14.27 13.90
C MET A 73 -16.18 -13.29 14.63
N GLY A 74 -16.62 -12.09 14.93
CA GLY A 74 -15.85 -11.10 15.69
C GLY A 74 -15.58 -11.57 17.12
N GLN A 75 -16.58 -12.15 17.77
CA GLN A 75 -16.45 -12.72 19.11
C GLN A 75 -15.44 -13.89 19.14
N SER A 76 -15.46 -14.77 18.13
CA SER A 76 -14.47 -15.86 18.02
C SER A 76 -13.05 -15.35 17.82
N LEU A 77 -12.86 -14.26 17.09
CA LEU A 77 -11.55 -13.61 16.95
C LEU A 77 -11.07 -13.04 18.30
N LEU A 78 -11.94 -12.31 19.01
CA LEU A 78 -11.60 -11.74 20.32
C LEU A 78 -11.20 -12.82 21.33
N SER A 79 -11.91 -13.95 21.38
CA SER A 79 -11.54 -15.06 22.26
C SER A 79 -10.16 -15.64 21.92
N ARG A 80 -9.85 -15.81 20.63
CA ARG A 80 -8.52 -16.26 20.18
C ARG A 80 -7.41 -15.26 20.51
N VAL A 81 -7.69 -13.95 20.43
CA VAL A 81 -6.71 -12.92 20.82
C VAL A 81 -6.39 -13.01 22.30
N ARG A 82 -7.41 -13.20 23.15
CA ARG A 82 -7.25 -13.31 24.61
C ARG A 82 -6.53 -14.60 25.02
N ALA A 83 -6.75 -15.70 24.32
CA ALA A 83 -6.14 -17.00 24.61
C ALA A 83 -4.72 -17.18 24.03
N SER A 84 -4.21 -16.23 23.25
CA SER A 84 -2.95 -16.38 22.52
C SER A 84 -1.73 -16.05 23.39
N THR A 85 -0.88 -17.05 23.66
CA THR A 85 0.46 -16.90 24.28
C THR A 85 1.53 -16.48 23.27
N SER A 86 1.19 -16.45 21.97
CA SER A 86 2.16 -16.28 20.88
C SER A 86 2.93 -14.96 20.90
N THR A 87 2.48 -13.93 21.63
CA THR A 87 3.20 -12.66 21.74
C THR A 87 4.43 -12.79 22.64
N GLY A 88 4.31 -13.55 23.76
CA GLY A 88 5.43 -13.83 24.64
C GLY A 88 6.53 -14.64 23.93
N ASP A 89 6.14 -15.72 23.26
CA ASP A 89 7.06 -16.58 22.50
C ASP A 89 7.81 -15.81 21.42
N ARG A 90 7.12 -14.87 20.74
CA ARG A 90 7.77 -14.02 19.73
C ARG A 90 8.80 -13.07 20.33
N LEU A 91 8.49 -12.45 21.48
CA LEU A 91 9.45 -11.56 22.15
C LEU A 91 10.72 -12.31 22.54
N VAL A 92 10.59 -13.52 23.11
CA VAL A 92 11.74 -14.38 23.43
C VAL A 92 12.56 -14.67 22.18
N ASN A 93 11.90 -15.05 21.09
CA ASN A 93 12.56 -15.35 19.81
C ASN A 93 13.26 -14.11 19.21
N TYR A 94 12.69 -12.91 19.35
CA TYR A 94 13.33 -11.66 18.88
C TYR A 94 14.59 -11.35 19.69
N VAL A 95 14.55 -11.50 21.01
CA VAL A 95 15.71 -11.25 21.87
C VAL A 95 16.83 -12.24 21.54
N GLU A 96 16.49 -13.54 21.38
CA GLU A 96 17.44 -14.55 21.00
C GLU A 96 18.02 -14.30 19.59
N THR A 97 17.17 -13.95 18.61
CA THR A 97 17.60 -13.56 17.25
C THR A 97 18.62 -12.42 17.30
N LEU A 98 18.37 -11.39 18.11
CA LEU A 98 19.30 -10.24 18.24
C LEU A 98 20.60 -10.63 18.95
N SER A 99 20.54 -11.54 19.93
CA SER A 99 21.74 -12.01 20.63
C SER A 99 22.65 -12.83 19.72
N GLU A 100 22.09 -13.73 18.92
CA GLU A 100 22.82 -14.53 17.95
C GLU A 100 23.39 -13.65 16.82
N LEU A 101 22.65 -12.64 16.37
CA LEU A 101 23.09 -11.73 15.31
C LEU A 101 24.40 -11.01 15.62
N ARG A 102 24.77 -10.87 16.90
CA ARG A 102 26.07 -10.28 17.32
C ARG A 102 27.27 -11.04 16.74
N GLY A 103 27.11 -12.35 16.42
CA GLY A 103 28.15 -13.14 15.79
C GLY A 103 28.40 -12.80 14.32
N SER A 104 27.41 -12.23 13.59
CA SER A 104 27.56 -11.78 12.21
C SER A 104 26.59 -10.62 11.90
N PRO A 105 26.81 -9.42 12.47
CA PRO A 105 25.81 -8.33 12.43
C PRO A 105 25.64 -7.73 11.04
N LEU A 106 26.68 -7.69 10.22
CA LEU A 106 26.65 -7.02 8.91
C LEU A 106 26.06 -7.89 7.80
N LEU A 107 26.46 -9.16 7.74
CA LEU A 107 26.11 -10.07 6.64
C LEU A 107 25.10 -11.16 7.03
N GLY A 108 24.83 -11.32 8.34
CA GLY A 108 23.92 -12.34 8.84
C GLY A 108 24.48 -13.76 8.70
N PHE A 109 23.59 -14.73 8.77
CA PHE A 109 23.96 -16.17 8.79
C PHE A 109 23.54 -16.94 7.53
N GLY A 110 22.95 -16.29 6.55
CA GLY A 110 22.50 -16.89 5.28
C GLY A 110 21.17 -17.64 5.40
N ALA A 111 20.88 -18.27 6.55
CA ALA A 111 19.66 -19.06 6.75
C ALA A 111 19.20 -19.01 8.22
N PRO A 112 17.90 -19.26 8.47
CA PRO A 112 17.36 -19.45 9.83
C PRO A 112 18.08 -20.56 10.56
N ARG A 113 18.18 -20.44 11.91
CA ARG A 113 18.80 -21.43 12.79
C ARG A 113 17.80 -21.91 13.83
N PRO A 114 17.93 -23.13 14.37
CA PRO A 114 17.12 -23.59 15.49
C PRO A 114 17.25 -22.63 16.69
N ALA A 115 16.15 -22.34 17.36
CA ALA A 115 16.17 -21.65 18.64
C ALA A 115 16.73 -22.54 19.75
N ALA A 116 17.22 -21.95 20.84
CA ALA A 116 17.72 -22.70 21.99
C ALA A 116 16.61 -23.55 22.63
N ALA A 117 15.38 -23.07 22.67
CA ALA A 117 14.24 -23.79 23.18
C ALA A 117 13.53 -24.57 22.05
N PRO A 118 13.33 -25.92 22.16
CA PRO A 118 12.78 -26.74 21.07
C PRO A 118 11.35 -26.40 20.65
N TRP A 119 10.59 -25.73 21.52
CA TRP A 119 9.20 -25.33 21.25
C TRP A 119 9.12 -23.95 20.55
N LEU A 120 10.21 -23.22 20.48
CA LEU A 120 10.25 -21.95 19.76
C LEU A 120 10.48 -22.19 18.26
N PRO A 121 9.87 -21.37 17.41
CA PRO A 121 10.19 -21.36 15.98
C PRO A 121 11.66 -20.99 15.74
N SER A 122 12.21 -21.43 14.62
CA SER A 122 13.58 -21.09 14.23
C SER A 122 13.84 -19.58 14.25
N LEU A 123 15.05 -19.19 14.65
CA LEU A 123 15.47 -17.79 14.72
C LEU A 123 15.39 -17.14 13.35
N GLY A 124 14.93 -15.89 13.34
CA GLY A 124 14.75 -15.13 12.11
C GLY A 124 13.50 -15.49 11.30
N THR A 125 12.56 -16.34 11.79
CA THR A 125 11.35 -16.71 11.01
C THR A 125 10.08 -15.97 11.43
N GLN A 126 10.13 -15.14 12.46
CA GLN A 126 8.95 -14.52 13.09
C GLN A 126 8.48 -13.21 12.39
N GLY A 127 8.84 -13.01 11.16
CA GLY A 127 8.48 -11.87 10.31
C GLY A 127 9.50 -11.68 9.21
N GLN A 128 9.09 -11.08 8.10
CA GLN A 128 9.98 -10.88 6.94
C GLN A 128 11.19 -10.02 7.27
N PHE A 129 11.00 -8.98 8.08
CA PHE A 129 12.10 -8.14 8.56
C PHE A 129 13.14 -8.97 9.33
N TRP A 130 12.70 -9.82 10.25
CA TRP A 130 13.58 -10.68 11.05
C TRP A 130 14.30 -11.72 10.20
N THR A 131 13.61 -12.26 9.18
CA THR A 131 14.20 -13.21 8.23
C THR A 131 15.33 -12.54 7.43
N VAL A 132 15.10 -11.32 6.93
CA VAL A 132 16.11 -10.58 6.19
C VAL A 132 17.26 -10.15 7.10
N LEU A 133 16.96 -9.66 8.29
CA LEU A 133 17.96 -9.24 9.26
C LEU A 133 18.86 -10.40 9.68
N PHE A 134 18.29 -11.56 9.99
CA PHE A 134 19.05 -12.73 10.42
C PHE A 134 19.85 -13.37 9.30
N SER A 135 19.28 -13.45 8.09
CA SER A 135 19.94 -14.08 6.94
C SER A 135 20.95 -13.18 6.24
N HIS A 136 20.67 -11.87 6.15
CA HIS A 136 21.49 -10.93 5.36
C HIS A 136 22.08 -9.77 6.20
N GLY A 137 21.94 -9.83 7.52
CA GLY A 137 22.46 -8.83 8.45
C GLY A 137 21.79 -7.47 8.32
N VAL A 138 22.41 -6.49 8.96
CA VAL A 138 21.94 -5.10 8.95
C VAL A 138 21.96 -4.51 7.53
N VAL A 139 22.93 -4.88 6.70
CA VAL A 139 22.99 -4.38 5.32
C VAL A 139 21.77 -4.81 4.52
N GLY A 140 21.38 -6.10 4.58
CA GLY A 140 20.20 -6.59 3.92
C GLY A 140 18.92 -5.96 4.48
N ALA A 141 18.82 -5.82 5.81
CA ALA A 141 17.66 -5.20 6.45
C ALA A 141 17.49 -3.73 6.05
N VAL A 142 18.57 -2.95 5.99
CA VAL A 142 18.54 -1.55 5.55
C VAL A 142 18.12 -1.42 4.09
N LEU A 143 18.64 -2.26 3.20
CA LEU A 143 18.25 -2.26 1.79
C LEU A 143 16.78 -2.65 1.62
N PHE A 144 16.34 -3.69 2.32
CA PHE A 144 14.95 -4.15 2.30
C PHE A 144 13.99 -3.06 2.79
N MET A 145 14.19 -2.57 4.00
CA MET A 145 13.34 -1.52 4.60
C MET A 145 13.43 -0.22 3.81
N GLY A 146 14.65 0.13 3.36
CA GLY A 146 14.93 1.33 2.56
C GLY A 146 14.16 1.36 1.24
N THR A 147 14.01 0.21 0.57
CA THR A 147 13.23 0.11 -0.68
C THR A 147 11.78 0.52 -0.46
N PHE A 148 11.11 -0.04 0.55
CA PHE A 148 9.71 0.30 0.84
C PHE A 148 9.57 1.70 1.44
N ALA A 149 10.51 2.11 2.31
CA ALA A 149 10.52 3.47 2.84
C ALA A 149 10.69 4.52 1.73
N ALA A 150 11.58 4.30 0.77
CA ALA A 150 11.73 5.16 -0.40
C ALA A 150 10.44 5.21 -1.23
N ALA A 151 9.76 4.06 -1.44
CA ALA A 151 8.48 4.02 -2.13
C ALA A 151 7.39 4.82 -1.40
N VAL A 152 7.32 4.73 -0.07
CA VAL A 152 6.40 5.54 0.76
C VAL A 152 6.72 7.02 0.64
N CYS A 153 7.99 7.42 0.77
CA CYS A 153 8.42 8.81 0.58
C CYS A 153 8.10 9.34 -0.82
N TYR A 154 8.27 8.48 -1.83
CA TYR A 154 7.93 8.81 -3.20
C TYR A 154 6.43 9.00 -3.40
N ALA A 155 5.61 8.08 -2.85
CA ALA A 155 4.15 8.15 -2.88
C ALA A 155 3.60 9.34 -2.10
N TRP A 156 4.31 9.82 -1.06
CA TRP A 156 3.89 11.00 -0.30
C TRP A 156 3.71 12.25 -1.16
N ARG A 157 4.41 12.33 -2.27
CA ARG A 157 4.32 13.44 -3.23
C ARG A 157 3.18 13.28 -4.24
N CYS A 158 2.60 12.07 -4.37
CA CYS A 158 1.45 11.82 -5.23
C CYS A 158 0.17 12.31 -4.55
N ARG A 159 -0.70 13.01 -5.30
CA ARG A 159 -2.00 13.48 -4.79
C ARG A 159 -3.19 12.76 -5.41
N ASP A 160 -2.93 11.87 -6.33
CA ASP A 160 -3.92 11.01 -6.98
C ASP A 160 -4.22 9.75 -6.17
N LEU A 161 -5.36 9.12 -6.46
CA LEU A 161 -5.79 7.93 -5.72
C LEU A 161 -4.86 6.73 -5.96
N VAL A 162 -4.39 6.55 -7.19
CA VAL A 162 -3.57 5.40 -7.57
C VAL A 162 -2.24 5.46 -6.82
N GLY A 163 -1.54 6.59 -6.86
CA GLY A 163 -0.30 6.79 -6.12
C GLY A 163 -0.50 6.64 -4.60
N ALA A 164 -1.62 7.14 -4.06
CA ALA A 164 -1.94 6.97 -2.65
C ALA A 164 -2.15 5.50 -2.27
N VAL A 165 -2.86 4.71 -3.08
CA VAL A 165 -3.09 3.28 -2.81
C VAL A 165 -1.79 2.49 -2.92
N LEU A 166 -1.00 2.71 -3.98
CA LEU A 166 0.28 2.01 -4.16
C LEU A 166 1.27 2.34 -3.03
N GLY A 167 1.33 3.59 -2.58
CA GLY A 167 2.11 3.99 -1.42
C GLY A 167 1.61 3.38 -0.11
N GLY A 168 0.28 3.25 0.03
CA GLY A 168 -0.35 2.56 1.16
C GLY A 168 0.04 1.09 1.24
N ILE A 169 0.11 0.39 0.09
CA ILE A 169 0.59 -0.99 0.03
C ILE A 169 2.05 -1.08 0.47
N ALA A 170 2.91 -0.18 0.01
CA ALA A 170 4.31 -0.15 0.44
C ALA A 170 4.44 0.09 1.96
N LEU A 171 3.63 1.00 2.53
CA LEU A 171 3.61 1.26 3.96
C LEU A 171 3.07 0.05 4.75
N ALA A 172 2.01 -0.59 4.27
CA ALA A 172 1.49 -1.81 4.90
C ALA A 172 2.56 -2.91 4.92
N THR A 173 3.30 -3.08 3.83
CA THR A 173 4.42 -4.03 3.75
C THR A 173 5.51 -3.73 4.80
N LEU A 174 5.89 -2.46 4.98
CA LEU A 174 6.82 -2.08 6.04
C LEU A 174 6.33 -2.49 7.43
N VAL A 175 5.08 -2.20 7.74
CA VAL A 175 4.49 -2.51 9.05
C VAL A 175 4.33 -4.01 9.26
N GLU A 176 3.77 -4.71 8.28
CA GLU A 176 3.52 -6.15 8.37
C GLU A 176 4.79 -6.99 8.39
N SER A 177 5.88 -6.50 7.78
CA SER A 177 7.15 -7.23 7.73
C SER A 177 7.72 -7.56 9.11
N PHE A 178 7.37 -6.80 10.15
CA PHE A 178 7.80 -7.09 11.52
C PHE A 178 7.08 -8.29 12.14
N TYR A 179 5.87 -8.61 11.67
CA TYR A 179 5.00 -9.60 12.33
C TYR A 179 4.71 -10.81 11.47
N TYR A 180 4.85 -10.70 10.13
CA TYR A 180 4.47 -11.75 9.19
C TYR A 180 5.58 -12.06 8.18
N GLY A 181 5.76 -13.36 7.89
CA GLY A 181 6.50 -13.80 6.72
C GLY A 181 5.67 -13.51 5.46
N MET A 182 6.23 -12.78 4.51
CA MET A 182 5.48 -12.18 3.39
C MET A 182 5.87 -12.75 2.02
N THR A 183 6.04 -14.06 1.88
CA THR A 183 6.52 -14.62 0.61
C THR A 183 5.65 -14.19 -0.59
N THR A 184 4.34 -14.43 -0.53
CA THR A 184 3.42 -14.02 -1.61
C THR A 184 3.11 -12.52 -1.56
N GLY A 185 2.91 -11.96 -0.38
CA GLY A 185 2.63 -10.52 -0.17
C GLY A 185 3.76 -9.64 -0.67
N MET A 186 5.01 -10.09 -0.56
CA MET A 186 6.18 -9.35 -1.04
C MET A 186 6.19 -9.19 -2.56
N MET A 187 5.78 -10.21 -3.31
CA MET A 187 5.64 -10.11 -4.78
C MET A 187 4.62 -9.03 -5.17
N VAL A 188 3.46 -9.03 -4.52
CA VAL A 188 2.42 -8.01 -4.75
C VAL A 188 2.95 -6.61 -4.42
N SER A 189 3.69 -6.49 -3.33
CA SER A 189 4.25 -5.22 -2.87
C SER A 189 5.35 -4.69 -3.79
N LEU A 190 6.22 -5.55 -4.30
CA LEU A 190 7.24 -5.17 -5.29
C LEU A 190 6.59 -4.73 -6.61
N VAL A 191 5.54 -5.42 -7.06
CA VAL A 191 4.75 -4.98 -8.22
C VAL A 191 4.12 -3.61 -7.96
N ALA A 192 3.57 -3.38 -6.76
CA ALA A 192 3.00 -2.09 -6.40
C ALA A 192 4.05 -0.96 -6.42
N VAL A 193 5.28 -1.23 -5.92
CA VAL A 193 6.40 -0.28 -5.97
C VAL A 193 6.79 0.02 -7.43
N ALA A 194 6.95 -1.01 -8.27
CA ALA A 194 7.26 -0.84 -9.69
C ALA A 194 6.18 -0.04 -10.43
N LEU A 195 4.90 -0.34 -10.16
CA LEU A 195 3.78 0.41 -10.72
C LEU A 195 3.76 1.87 -10.24
N LEU A 196 4.10 2.13 -8.98
CA LEU A 196 4.18 3.49 -8.45
C LEU A 196 5.25 4.33 -9.18
N VAL A 197 6.42 3.75 -9.40
CA VAL A 197 7.51 4.41 -10.14
C VAL A 197 7.04 4.71 -11.56
N ARG A 198 6.56 3.68 -12.27
CA ARG A 198 6.07 3.81 -13.66
C ARG A 198 4.91 4.80 -13.80
N TRP A 199 3.96 4.77 -12.84
CA TRP A 199 2.83 5.69 -12.83
C TRP A 199 3.28 7.15 -12.80
N ARG A 200 4.27 7.44 -12.01
CA ARG A 200 4.78 8.78 -11.85
C ARG A 200 5.63 9.25 -13.05
N GLU A 201 6.46 8.36 -13.61
CA GLU A 201 7.25 8.64 -14.83
C GLU A 201 6.35 8.88 -16.04
N GLY A 202 5.23 8.16 -16.13
CA GLY A 202 4.21 8.35 -17.18
C GLY A 202 3.36 9.62 -17.02
N GLY A 203 3.71 10.50 -16.08
CA GLY A 203 3.06 11.81 -15.92
C GLY A 203 1.77 11.80 -15.11
N GLY A 204 1.46 10.70 -14.36
CA GLY A 204 0.24 10.55 -13.55
C GLY A 204 -0.94 11.32 -14.12
N ALA A 205 -1.95 10.70 -14.68
CA ALA A 205 -3.11 11.26 -15.37
C ALA A 205 -2.84 12.66 -15.98
N SER A 206 -2.43 12.70 -17.22
CA SER A 206 -2.06 13.88 -18.03
C SER A 206 -2.66 15.18 -17.50
N ALA A 207 -1.83 16.15 -17.15
CA ALA A 207 -2.32 17.50 -16.93
C ALA A 207 -3.24 17.85 -18.10
N PRO A 208 -4.45 18.40 -17.88
CA PRO A 208 -5.32 18.81 -18.97
C PRO A 208 -4.50 19.70 -19.89
N SER A 209 -4.44 19.32 -21.18
CA SER A 209 -3.74 20.10 -22.19
C SER A 209 -4.20 21.54 -22.04
N PRO A 210 -3.30 22.54 -21.98
CA PRO A 210 -3.72 23.92 -21.89
C PRO A 210 -4.71 24.18 -23.03
N PRO A 211 -5.81 24.91 -22.80
CA PRO A 211 -6.79 25.17 -23.82
C PRO A 211 -6.07 25.78 -25.02
N VAL A 212 -6.18 25.11 -26.16
CA VAL A 212 -5.64 25.63 -27.43
C VAL A 212 -6.23 27.02 -27.57
N SER A 213 -5.38 28.02 -27.43
CA SER A 213 -5.76 29.43 -27.61
C SER A 213 -6.32 29.60 -29.02
N THR A 214 -7.65 29.70 -29.13
CA THR A 214 -8.37 29.95 -30.39
C THR A 214 -8.20 31.39 -30.90
N SER A 215 -7.27 32.14 -30.34
CA SER A 215 -7.02 33.56 -30.72
C SER A 215 -6.38 33.70 -32.10
N ASP A 216 -5.78 32.64 -32.67
CA ASP A 216 -5.04 32.73 -33.94
C ASP A 216 -5.90 32.51 -35.22
N ARG A 217 -7.21 32.19 -35.06
CA ARG A 217 -8.09 31.99 -36.23
C ARG A 217 -8.81 33.24 -36.74
N ARG A 218 -8.68 34.40 -36.08
CA ARG A 218 -9.37 35.64 -36.54
C ARG A 218 -8.52 36.56 -37.42
N GLY A 219 -7.24 36.22 -37.63
CA GLY A 219 -6.32 37.09 -38.42
C GLY A 219 -6.21 36.79 -39.90
N SER A 220 -6.73 35.66 -40.42
CA SER A 220 -6.46 35.25 -41.80
C SER A 220 -7.60 35.43 -42.82
N SER A 221 -8.78 35.95 -42.41
CA SER A 221 -9.93 36.12 -43.33
C SER A 221 -10.12 37.54 -43.92
N LEU A 222 -9.28 38.51 -43.53
CA LEU A 222 -9.44 39.90 -44.01
C LEU A 222 -8.39 40.37 -45.03
N ARG A 223 -7.60 39.46 -45.62
CA ARG A 223 -6.58 39.83 -46.62
C ARG A 223 -6.82 39.27 -48.03
N ARG A 224 -8.07 38.99 -48.42
CA ARG A 224 -8.39 38.46 -49.75
C ARG A 224 -9.54 39.18 -50.45
N SER A 225 -9.58 40.52 -50.45
CA SER A 225 -10.53 41.25 -51.31
C SER A 225 -10.01 42.62 -51.71
N SER A 226 -8.84 42.74 -52.36
CA SER A 226 -8.47 43.97 -53.10
C SER A 226 -7.39 43.69 -54.15
N ARG A 227 -7.70 42.84 -55.13
CA ARG A 227 -6.96 42.84 -56.41
C ARG A 227 -7.83 42.34 -57.55
N SER A 228 -8.75 43.12 -58.05
CA SER A 228 -9.22 42.98 -59.42
C SER A 228 -10.02 44.25 -59.79
N ARG A 229 -9.36 45.20 -60.28
CA ARG A 229 -9.86 46.17 -61.30
C ARG A 229 -8.71 47.08 -61.64
N TRP A 230 -8.22 46.93 -62.84
CA TRP A 230 -7.72 47.95 -63.77
C TRP A 230 -6.98 47.23 -64.89
N SER A 231 -7.66 47.03 -66.02
CA SER A 231 -7.09 47.01 -67.36
C SER A 231 -8.22 47.21 -68.34
N SER A 232 -8.29 48.42 -68.81
CA SER A 232 -8.78 48.77 -70.14
C SER A 232 -7.61 49.14 -70.93
#